data_596a48084284dc7dd5368a6baf54eb92
#
_entry.id   596a48084284dc7dd5368a6baf54eb92
#
_cell.length_a   1.000
_cell.length_b   1.000
_cell.length_c   1.000
_cell.angle_alpha   90.00
_cell.angle_beta   90.00
_cell.angle_gamma   90.00
#
_symmetry.space_group_name_H-M   'P 1'
#
loop_
_entity.id
_entity.type
_entity.pdbx_description
1 polymer ?
#
loop_
_entity_poly.entity_id
_entity_poly.type
_entity_poly.pdbx_seq_one_letter_code
_entity_poly.pdbx_strand_id
1 'polypeptide(L)'
;MTIILAAATAAVVLVGGGSWLGYQQLSAKDCSGQIRLDVAAATEIAPAVRTTADAWVKEDAQVDGVCVEVNVVDLEPAAGAAAIAQRHGVTLTGLGGGTGQAEVPDVWIPDSSSWLLRVSAEAPGFVPTDRQPVAESPVVLAMPAPIAQTLGWPAKKLGWADMLAALTGGKTLRPGIVDPTRDAAGLSGLLALGGAAGDDSAGTKKKVGALRALAANSSSIRRDLVEKFPTSTQDVTTALSAAPLSEEDVVAFNATKPPVPLAALYLDPAPTALDYPFAIMPEVDPQKAKAAEALHTALRGPSFGKALAAAGLRNPDGSAGTGFAAPEGAPQAAEPAAQASPDAAEAAALAARYTAAISQVLGSWTAITQPGRVLAVFDVSGSMLTKVPTAGNLTRNEVTKRAAIEGLSLFDDRWAVGNWVFSTDMVGSRPWKEQVAISPLTAARTQLREAIENMEPKPKGDTGLYDTTLAAYQNVLEGWQPGRINSVLLFTDGVNENPGGLTRAQLLDKLKKLKNPEKPVRMVFIGIGNGVDRNELTAITKATGDGGVYIAEDPAKIGDIFLRAIGSRSGA
;
A
#
# COMPACT_ATOMS: atom_id res chain seq x y z
N MET A 1 27.25 -50.31 60.35
CA MET A 1 27.36 -48.93 59.78
C MET A 1 26.47 -48.69 58.54
N THR A 2 25.96 -49.70 57.88
CA THR A 2 25.16 -49.60 56.62
C THR A 2 23.68 -49.29 56.84
N ILE A 3 23.08 -49.55 57.98
CA ILE A 3 21.63 -49.31 58.27
C ILE A 3 21.38 -47.85 58.67
N ILE A 4 22.34 -47.15 59.28
CA ILE A 4 22.21 -45.76 59.72
C ILE A 4 22.34 -44.80 58.53
N LEU A 5 23.13 -45.13 57.47
CA LEU A 5 23.20 -44.30 56.27
C LEU A 5 21.93 -44.36 55.43
N ALA A 6 21.26 -45.53 55.40
CA ALA A 6 20.01 -45.67 54.62
C ALA A 6 18.83 -44.89 55.23
N ALA A 7 18.77 -44.76 56.58
CA ALA A 7 17.74 -43.99 57.26
C ALA A 7 17.96 -42.48 57.14
N ALA A 8 19.21 -42.01 57.10
CA ALA A 8 19.54 -40.58 56.90
C ALA A 8 19.23 -40.10 55.48
N THR A 9 19.50 -40.92 54.46
CA THR A 9 19.20 -40.61 53.05
C THR A 9 17.67 -40.62 52.79
N ALA A 10 16.92 -41.57 53.39
CA ALA A 10 15.49 -41.59 53.26
C ALA A 10 14.80 -40.37 53.96
N ALA A 11 15.30 -39.93 55.11
CA ALA A 11 14.81 -38.73 55.80
C ALA A 11 15.08 -37.45 55.03
N VAL A 12 16.27 -37.30 54.40
CA VAL A 12 16.61 -36.11 53.55
C VAL A 12 15.75 -36.09 52.28
N VAL A 13 15.48 -37.24 51.65
CA VAL A 13 14.61 -37.31 50.46
C VAL A 13 13.15 -37.03 50.83
N LEU A 14 12.67 -37.50 51.97
CA LEU A 14 11.29 -37.23 52.42
C LEU A 14 11.11 -35.77 52.87
N VAL A 15 12.08 -35.14 53.54
CA VAL A 15 12.02 -33.73 53.94
C VAL A 15 12.25 -32.84 52.74
N GLY A 16 13.20 -33.18 51.85
CA GLY A 16 13.45 -32.41 50.61
C GLY A 16 12.30 -32.55 49.61
N GLY A 17 11.76 -33.75 49.41
CA GLY A 17 10.62 -34.01 48.56
C GLY A 17 9.31 -33.42 49.10
N GLY A 18 9.09 -33.51 50.43
CA GLY A 18 7.94 -32.89 51.08
C GLY A 18 7.98 -31.36 51.09
N SER A 19 9.13 -30.77 51.27
CA SER A 19 9.30 -29.31 51.17
C SER A 19 9.20 -28.81 49.72
N TRP A 20 9.66 -29.60 48.74
CA TRP A 20 9.53 -29.25 47.31
C TRP A 20 8.08 -29.43 46.83
N LEU A 21 7.38 -30.48 47.23
CA LEU A 21 5.94 -30.67 46.97
C LEU A 21 5.10 -29.64 47.73
N GLY A 22 5.44 -29.32 49.01
CA GLY A 22 4.81 -28.26 49.76
C GLY A 22 5.03 -26.88 49.18
N TYR A 23 6.25 -26.61 48.68
CA TYR A 23 6.57 -25.36 47.94
C TYR A 23 5.79 -25.30 46.62
N GLN A 24 5.70 -26.38 45.86
CA GLN A 24 4.86 -26.42 44.63
C GLN A 24 3.36 -26.25 44.96
N GLN A 25 2.86 -26.82 46.07
CA GLN A 25 1.46 -26.64 46.48
C GLN A 25 1.18 -25.26 47.07
N LEU A 26 2.15 -24.63 47.74
CA LEU A 26 2.05 -23.22 48.21
C LEU A 26 2.28 -22.21 47.09
N SER A 27 2.90 -22.63 46.00
CA SER A 27 3.07 -21.82 44.77
C SER A 27 2.04 -22.12 43.69
N ALA A 28 1.11 -23.08 43.95
CA ALA A 28 0.00 -23.32 43.04
C ALA A 28 -0.93 -22.10 43.08
N LYS A 29 -0.94 -21.35 42.00
CA LYS A 29 -1.90 -20.28 41.81
C LYS A 29 -3.31 -20.86 41.98
N ASP A 30 -4.18 -20.22 42.76
CA ASP A 30 -5.59 -20.58 42.96
C ASP A 30 -6.43 -20.38 41.68
N CYS A 31 -6.04 -20.99 40.57
CA CYS A 31 -6.72 -20.88 39.29
C CYS A 31 -7.39 -22.19 38.91
N SER A 32 -8.61 -22.11 38.44
CA SER A 32 -9.37 -23.25 37.93
C SER A 32 -8.94 -23.80 36.57
N GLY A 33 -7.88 -23.21 35.95
CA GLY A 33 -7.37 -23.56 34.63
C GLY A 33 -6.41 -22.52 34.10
N GLN A 34 -6.12 -22.59 32.78
CA GLN A 34 -5.21 -21.65 32.10
C GLN A 34 -5.79 -21.20 30.75
N ILE A 35 -5.80 -19.91 30.52
CA ILE A 35 -6.09 -19.27 29.22
C ILE A 35 -4.75 -18.90 28.61
N ARG A 36 -4.41 -19.46 27.46
CA ARG A 36 -3.28 -19.03 26.67
C ARG A 36 -3.74 -18.02 25.64
N LEU A 37 -3.19 -16.80 25.70
CA LEU A 37 -3.45 -15.69 24.79
C LEU A 37 -2.22 -15.49 23.89
N ASP A 38 -2.39 -15.68 22.57
CA ASP A 38 -1.35 -15.45 21.58
C ASP A 38 -1.50 -14.04 21.00
N VAL A 39 -0.48 -13.20 21.21
CA VAL A 39 -0.42 -11.79 20.79
C VAL A 39 0.68 -11.64 19.76
N ALA A 40 0.34 -11.17 18.56
CA ALA A 40 1.33 -10.75 17.58
C ALA A 40 1.41 -9.22 17.53
N ALA A 41 2.61 -8.69 17.69
CA ALA A 41 2.86 -7.25 17.71
C ALA A 41 3.93 -6.85 16.70
N ALA A 42 3.84 -5.65 16.15
CA ALA A 42 4.88 -5.07 15.30
C ALA A 42 6.23 -5.08 16.05
N THR A 43 7.31 -5.28 15.31
CA THR A 43 8.63 -5.58 15.87
C THR A 43 9.11 -4.54 16.88
N GLU A 44 8.86 -3.26 16.61
CA GLU A 44 9.30 -2.12 17.44
C GLU A 44 8.51 -2.00 18.76
N ILE A 45 7.22 -2.39 18.81
CA ILE A 45 6.41 -2.34 20.04
C ILE A 45 6.42 -3.65 20.83
N ALA A 46 6.72 -4.78 20.20
CA ALA A 46 6.67 -6.11 20.81
C ALA A 46 7.47 -6.21 22.13
N PRO A 47 8.68 -5.63 22.28
CA PRO A 47 9.41 -5.64 23.54
C PRO A 47 8.66 -4.95 24.69
N ALA A 48 7.98 -3.82 24.42
CA ALA A 48 7.20 -3.10 25.42
C ALA A 48 5.95 -3.88 25.83
N VAL A 49 5.25 -4.47 24.86
CA VAL A 49 4.07 -5.34 25.10
C VAL A 49 4.48 -6.57 25.92
N ARG A 50 5.56 -7.25 25.55
CA ARG A 50 6.08 -8.43 26.27
C ARG A 50 6.45 -8.10 27.70
N THR A 51 7.21 -7.03 27.92
CA THR A 51 7.63 -6.61 29.27
C THR A 51 6.42 -6.34 30.17
N THR A 52 5.39 -5.69 29.63
CA THR A 52 4.17 -5.36 30.40
C THR A 52 3.30 -6.59 30.64
N ALA A 53 3.14 -7.44 29.63
CA ALA A 53 2.40 -8.71 29.75
C ALA A 53 3.05 -9.64 30.78
N ASP A 54 4.38 -9.77 30.75
CA ASP A 54 5.13 -10.58 31.74
C ASP A 54 4.97 -10.04 33.17
N ALA A 55 4.97 -8.73 33.35
CA ALA A 55 4.74 -8.12 34.65
C ALA A 55 3.30 -8.38 35.14
N TRP A 56 2.30 -8.20 34.26
CA TRP A 56 0.89 -8.46 34.55
C TRP A 56 0.64 -9.92 34.91
N VAL A 57 1.23 -10.88 34.19
CA VAL A 57 1.11 -12.32 34.49
C VAL A 57 1.77 -12.65 35.83
N LYS A 58 2.86 -12.00 36.20
CA LYS A 58 3.51 -12.18 37.52
C LYS A 58 2.67 -11.67 38.69
N GLU A 59 1.81 -10.68 38.43
CA GLU A 59 0.85 -10.13 39.40
C GLU A 59 -0.46 -10.94 39.47
N ASP A 60 -0.40 -12.22 39.10
CA ASP A 60 -1.52 -13.19 39.16
C ASP A 60 -2.71 -12.80 38.24
N ALA A 61 -2.40 -12.51 36.97
CA ALA A 61 -3.42 -12.23 35.98
C ALA A 61 -4.46 -13.35 35.86
N GLN A 62 -5.72 -13.02 36.11
CA GLN A 62 -6.84 -13.95 36.10
C GLN A 62 -8.06 -13.34 35.41
N VAL A 63 -8.83 -14.19 34.74
CA VAL A 63 -10.14 -13.86 34.19
C VAL A 63 -11.15 -14.94 34.61
N ASP A 64 -12.21 -14.53 35.27
CA ASP A 64 -13.25 -15.45 35.79
C ASP A 64 -12.66 -16.62 36.64
N GLY A 65 -11.58 -16.41 37.41
CA GLY A 65 -10.90 -17.42 38.22
C GLY A 65 -10.00 -18.37 37.43
N VAL A 66 -9.71 -18.08 36.15
CA VAL A 66 -8.78 -18.84 35.31
C VAL A 66 -7.52 -17.99 35.09
N CYS A 67 -6.34 -18.59 35.31
CA CYS A 67 -5.06 -17.91 35.09
C CYS A 67 -4.85 -17.59 33.60
N VAL A 68 -4.21 -16.43 33.31
CA VAL A 68 -3.84 -16.03 31.95
C VAL A 68 -2.34 -16.21 31.76
N GLU A 69 -1.96 -16.84 30.66
CA GLU A 69 -0.61 -16.84 30.08
C GLU A 69 -0.62 -16.06 28.78
N VAL A 70 0.36 -15.18 28.58
CA VAL A 70 0.45 -14.37 27.37
C VAL A 70 1.72 -14.74 26.60
N ASN A 71 1.56 -15.10 25.34
CA ASN A 71 2.66 -15.36 24.42
C ASN A 71 2.74 -14.21 23.41
N VAL A 72 3.77 -13.36 23.51
CA VAL A 72 3.97 -12.22 22.61
C VAL A 72 5.02 -12.56 21.58
N VAL A 73 4.63 -12.55 20.30
CA VAL A 73 5.52 -12.78 19.17
C VAL A 73 5.68 -11.51 18.33
N ASP A 74 6.89 -11.32 17.82
CA ASP A 74 7.20 -10.25 16.87
C ASP A 74 6.65 -10.66 15.50
N LEU A 75 5.84 -9.82 14.88
CA LEU A 75 5.28 -10.10 13.57
C LEU A 75 5.30 -8.83 12.70
N GLU A 76 6.03 -8.88 11.61
CA GLU A 76 5.99 -7.81 10.60
C GLU A 76 4.56 -7.57 10.14
N PRO A 77 4.04 -6.32 10.19
CA PRO A 77 2.64 -6.03 9.89
C PRO A 77 2.17 -6.52 8.52
N ALA A 78 3.03 -6.42 7.50
CA ALA A 78 2.73 -6.91 6.16
C ALA A 78 2.54 -8.45 6.14
N ALA A 79 3.33 -9.20 6.90
CA ALA A 79 3.21 -10.66 7.00
C ALA A 79 1.92 -11.05 7.75
N GLY A 80 1.60 -10.34 8.84
CA GLY A 80 0.35 -10.52 9.57
C GLY A 80 -0.88 -10.26 8.70
N ALA A 81 -0.89 -9.13 7.99
CA ALA A 81 -1.97 -8.77 7.06
C ALA A 81 -2.16 -9.82 5.95
N ALA A 82 -1.05 -10.32 5.38
CA ALA A 82 -1.10 -11.37 4.35
C ALA A 82 -1.67 -12.69 4.88
N ALA A 83 -1.28 -13.12 6.09
CA ALA A 83 -1.78 -14.33 6.72
C ALA A 83 -3.28 -14.24 7.03
N ILE A 84 -3.72 -13.10 7.59
CA ILE A 84 -5.14 -12.85 7.89
C ILE A 84 -5.96 -12.84 6.60
N ALA A 85 -5.51 -12.12 5.57
CA ALA A 85 -6.18 -12.05 4.27
C ALA A 85 -6.32 -13.45 3.65
N GLN A 86 -5.26 -14.25 3.68
CA GLN A 86 -5.26 -15.63 3.17
C GLN A 86 -6.27 -16.53 3.90
N ARG A 87 -6.42 -16.38 5.23
CA ARG A 87 -7.45 -17.11 6.01
C ARG A 87 -8.86 -16.77 5.53
N HIS A 88 -9.09 -15.55 5.07
CA HIS A 88 -10.35 -15.11 4.46
C HIS A 88 -10.44 -15.41 2.95
N GLY A 89 -9.47 -16.11 2.35
CA GLY A 89 -9.46 -16.47 0.94
C GLY A 89 -9.19 -15.31 -0.03
N VAL A 90 -8.62 -14.22 0.47
CA VAL A 90 -8.27 -13.02 -0.33
C VAL A 90 -6.78 -12.71 -0.28
N THR A 91 -6.32 -11.91 -1.23
CA THR A 91 -4.92 -11.45 -1.32
C THR A 91 -4.89 -9.93 -1.33
N LEU A 92 -4.05 -9.33 -0.49
CA LEU A 92 -3.87 -7.88 -0.47
C LEU A 92 -2.91 -7.43 -1.57
N THR A 93 -3.24 -6.29 -2.18
CA THR A 93 -2.40 -5.64 -3.20
C THR A 93 -0.96 -5.49 -2.72
N GLY A 94 0.00 -6.00 -3.50
CA GLY A 94 1.44 -5.89 -3.26
C GLY A 94 2.03 -6.86 -2.24
N LEU A 95 1.21 -7.68 -1.54
CA LEU A 95 1.71 -8.64 -0.56
C LEU A 95 1.91 -10.04 -1.13
N GLY A 96 1.25 -10.38 -2.23
CA GLY A 96 1.24 -11.75 -2.77
C GLY A 96 0.47 -12.72 -1.88
N GLY A 97 0.52 -13.99 -2.21
CA GLY A 97 0.01 -15.06 -1.33
C GLY A 97 0.94 -15.18 -0.12
N GLY A 98 0.37 -15.24 1.08
CA GLY A 98 1.15 -15.50 2.29
C GLY A 98 1.93 -16.82 2.17
N THR A 99 3.09 -16.91 2.79
CA THR A 99 3.94 -18.12 2.75
C THR A 99 3.36 -19.32 3.52
N GLY A 100 2.10 -19.23 3.93
CA GLY A 100 1.29 -20.35 4.45
C GLY A 100 1.58 -20.80 5.87
N GLN A 101 2.44 -20.11 6.64
CA GLN A 101 2.87 -20.56 7.96
C GLN A 101 2.64 -19.56 9.12
N ALA A 102 2.16 -18.36 8.87
CA ALA A 102 1.85 -17.46 9.98
C ALA A 102 0.50 -17.86 10.59
N GLU A 103 0.54 -18.33 11.83
CA GLU A 103 -0.68 -18.55 12.62
C GLU A 103 -1.36 -17.20 12.87
N VAL A 104 -2.70 -17.18 12.76
CA VAL A 104 -3.47 -15.98 13.08
C VAL A 104 -3.53 -15.87 14.60
N PRO A 105 -3.05 -14.78 15.21
CA PRO A 105 -3.03 -14.60 16.66
C PRO A 105 -4.45 -14.39 17.22
N ASP A 106 -4.58 -14.42 18.55
CA ASP A 106 -5.81 -13.99 19.23
C ASP A 106 -5.93 -12.45 19.24
N VAL A 107 -4.78 -11.77 19.39
CA VAL A 107 -4.66 -10.31 19.35
C VAL A 107 -3.57 -9.91 18.35
N TRP A 108 -3.87 -8.93 17.51
CA TRP A 108 -2.91 -8.35 16.59
C TRP A 108 -2.69 -6.86 16.87
N ILE A 109 -1.43 -6.46 17.04
CA ILE A 109 -1.00 -5.07 17.24
C ILE A 109 -0.05 -4.69 16.09
N PRO A 110 -0.58 -4.37 14.90
CA PRO A 110 0.25 -3.85 13.81
C PRO A 110 0.71 -2.43 14.12
N ASP A 111 1.66 -1.90 13.34
CA ASP A 111 2.12 -0.51 13.48
C ASP A 111 1.06 0.53 13.10
N SER A 112 0.03 0.17 12.32
CA SER A 112 -0.98 1.13 11.85
C SER A 112 -2.35 0.51 11.64
N SER A 113 -3.40 1.27 11.97
CA SER A 113 -4.80 0.97 11.62
C SER A 113 -5.03 0.85 10.11
N SER A 114 -4.14 1.39 9.28
CA SER A 114 -4.21 1.24 7.83
C SER A 114 -4.22 -0.23 7.39
N TRP A 115 -3.56 -1.12 8.11
CA TRP A 115 -3.58 -2.55 7.85
C TRP A 115 -4.95 -3.18 8.09
N LEU A 116 -5.60 -2.80 9.21
CA LEU A 116 -6.96 -3.27 9.51
C LEU A 116 -7.95 -2.82 8.44
N LEU A 117 -7.84 -1.57 7.97
CA LEU A 117 -8.66 -1.02 6.90
C LEU A 117 -8.44 -1.75 5.58
N ARG A 118 -7.20 -2.06 5.22
CA ARG A 118 -6.86 -2.80 3.99
C ARG A 118 -7.41 -4.22 4.03
N VAL A 119 -7.25 -4.93 5.14
CA VAL A 119 -7.81 -6.29 5.28
C VAL A 119 -9.34 -6.25 5.25
N SER A 120 -9.97 -5.33 5.99
CA SER A 120 -11.45 -5.21 6.01
C SER A 120 -12.06 -4.85 4.66
N ALA A 121 -11.34 -4.09 3.82
CA ALA A 121 -11.79 -3.71 2.49
C ALA A 121 -11.88 -4.91 1.52
N GLU A 122 -10.95 -5.85 1.62
CA GLU A 122 -10.88 -7.03 0.75
C GLU A 122 -11.59 -8.26 1.37
N ALA A 123 -11.67 -8.33 2.71
CA ALA A 123 -12.28 -9.40 3.48
C ALA A 123 -13.42 -8.87 4.36
N PRO A 124 -14.66 -8.74 3.85
CA PRO A 124 -15.79 -8.15 4.60
C PRO A 124 -16.13 -8.87 5.91
N GLY A 125 -15.76 -10.15 6.04
CA GLY A 125 -15.91 -10.94 7.29
C GLY A 125 -14.86 -10.63 8.36
N PHE A 126 -13.82 -9.85 8.04
CA PHE A 126 -12.81 -9.44 8.99
C PHE A 126 -13.28 -8.19 9.75
N VAL A 127 -13.84 -8.40 10.93
CA VAL A 127 -14.37 -7.35 11.82
C VAL A 127 -13.74 -7.52 13.21
N PRO A 128 -12.49 -7.09 13.41
CA PRO A 128 -11.84 -7.16 14.71
C PRO A 128 -12.51 -6.20 15.70
N THR A 129 -12.52 -6.58 16.99
CA THR A 129 -13.02 -5.74 18.08
C THR A 129 -11.86 -5.04 18.80
N ASP A 130 -12.17 -4.03 19.63
CA ASP A 130 -11.23 -3.23 20.42
C ASP A 130 -10.04 -2.73 19.58
N ARG A 131 -10.24 -1.83 18.70
CA ARG A 131 -9.20 -1.28 17.80
C ARG A 131 -8.61 0.01 18.33
N GLN A 132 -8.56 0.15 19.66
CA GLN A 132 -8.01 1.37 20.28
C GLN A 132 -6.48 1.38 20.15
N PRO A 133 -5.89 2.56 19.88
CA PRO A 133 -4.45 2.71 19.88
C PRO A 133 -3.83 2.41 21.25
N VAL A 134 -2.66 1.75 21.27
CA VAL A 134 -1.86 1.54 22.49
C VAL A 134 -0.54 2.30 22.47
N ALA A 135 -0.11 2.81 21.31
CA ALA A 135 1.07 3.66 21.15
C ALA A 135 0.90 4.55 19.92
N GLU A 136 1.80 5.50 19.76
CA GLU A 136 1.91 6.36 18.58
C GLU A 136 3.37 6.55 18.17
N SER A 137 3.62 6.65 16.86
CA SER A 137 4.87 7.15 16.29
C SER A 137 4.55 8.07 15.10
N PRO A 138 4.86 9.37 15.18
CA PRO A 138 4.70 10.27 14.05
C PRO A 138 5.47 9.78 12.83
N VAL A 139 4.91 9.95 11.65
CA VAL A 139 5.64 9.73 10.40
C VAL A 139 6.35 11.02 10.03
N VAL A 140 7.66 10.92 9.85
CA VAL A 140 8.57 12.03 9.55
C VAL A 140 9.27 11.81 8.20
N LEU A 141 9.80 12.87 7.63
CA LEU A 141 10.78 12.71 6.56
C LEU A 141 12.17 12.63 7.20
N ALA A 142 12.71 11.41 7.29
CA ALA A 142 14.07 11.19 7.77
C ALA A 142 15.09 11.67 6.73
N MET A 143 16.07 12.43 7.15
CA MET A 143 17.08 13.04 6.27
C MET A 143 18.42 13.10 6.98
N PRO A 144 19.58 12.83 6.34
CA PRO A 144 20.89 13.10 6.93
C PRO A 144 20.97 14.54 7.43
N ALA A 145 21.33 14.76 8.69
CA ALA A 145 21.32 16.07 9.34
C ALA A 145 22.06 17.16 8.53
N PRO A 146 23.24 16.89 7.90
CA PRO A 146 23.91 17.88 7.07
C PRO A 146 23.07 18.33 5.85
N ILE A 147 22.27 17.43 5.27
CA ILE A 147 21.39 17.78 4.15
C ILE A 147 20.19 18.60 4.67
N ALA A 148 19.56 18.18 5.75
CA ALA A 148 18.44 18.88 6.36
C ALA A 148 18.80 20.34 6.71
N GLN A 149 20.01 20.58 7.24
CA GLN A 149 20.54 21.90 7.53
C GLN A 149 20.64 22.80 6.30
N THR A 150 20.97 22.25 5.11
CA THR A 150 21.00 23.05 3.85
C THR A 150 19.61 23.51 3.40
N LEU A 151 18.54 22.90 3.93
CA LEU A 151 17.15 23.28 3.69
C LEU A 151 16.61 24.24 4.75
N GLY A 152 17.41 24.49 5.80
CA GLY A 152 17.07 25.41 6.90
C GLY A 152 16.58 24.75 8.19
N TRP A 153 16.55 23.41 8.24
CA TRP A 153 16.25 22.69 9.49
C TRP A 153 17.35 22.93 10.53
N PRO A 154 17.05 23.04 11.85
CA PRO A 154 15.72 22.97 12.46
C PRO A 154 14.98 24.31 12.50
N ALA A 155 15.63 25.42 12.15
CA ALA A 155 15.08 26.78 12.29
C ALA A 155 13.87 27.04 11.37
N LYS A 156 13.84 26.44 10.17
CA LYS A 156 12.74 26.56 9.22
C LYS A 156 11.79 25.38 9.35
N LYS A 157 10.50 25.64 9.58
CA LYS A 157 9.45 24.64 9.43
C LYS A 157 9.23 24.36 7.95
N LEU A 158 9.55 23.15 7.51
CA LEU A 158 9.41 22.70 6.14
C LEU A 158 8.06 22.03 5.92
N GLY A 159 7.48 22.18 4.74
CA GLY A 159 6.23 21.52 4.34
C GLY A 159 6.42 20.60 3.13
N TRP A 160 5.39 19.81 2.81
CA TRP A 160 5.40 18.91 1.66
C TRP A 160 5.59 19.65 0.33
N ALA A 161 5.09 20.90 0.21
CA ALA A 161 5.30 21.72 -0.97
C ALA A 161 6.78 22.06 -1.19
N ASP A 162 7.53 22.35 -0.10
CA ASP A 162 8.99 22.54 -0.16
C ASP A 162 9.69 21.28 -0.65
N MET A 163 9.26 20.11 -0.15
CA MET A 163 9.84 18.82 -0.54
C MET A 163 9.52 18.45 -1.98
N LEU A 164 8.28 18.65 -2.45
CA LEU A 164 7.92 18.47 -3.85
C LEU A 164 8.75 19.37 -4.77
N ALA A 165 8.94 20.64 -4.40
CA ALA A 165 9.78 21.55 -5.15
C ALA A 165 11.25 21.09 -5.17
N ALA A 166 11.78 20.57 -4.06
CA ALA A 166 13.14 20.05 -3.99
C ALA A 166 13.31 18.77 -4.83
N LEU A 167 12.31 17.88 -4.85
CA LEU A 167 12.31 16.64 -5.64
C LEU A 167 12.19 16.86 -7.14
N THR A 168 11.42 17.89 -7.55
CA THR A 168 11.16 18.18 -8.97
C THR A 168 12.06 19.27 -9.55
N GLY A 169 12.72 20.06 -8.71
CA GLY A 169 13.52 21.24 -9.08
C GLY A 169 14.99 20.96 -9.47
N GLY A 170 15.36 19.71 -9.72
CA GLY A 170 16.72 19.35 -10.18
C GLY A 170 17.81 19.44 -9.10
N LYS A 171 17.47 19.64 -7.82
CA LYS A 171 18.41 19.46 -6.72
C LYS A 171 18.73 17.98 -6.56
N THR A 172 19.97 17.67 -6.26
CA THR A 172 20.54 16.31 -6.16
C THR A 172 20.03 15.52 -4.94
N LEU A 173 18.73 15.62 -4.59
CA LEU A 173 18.14 14.75 -3.60
C LEU A 173 17.98 13.35 -4.20
N ARG A 174 18.34 12.35 -3.41
CA ARG A 174 18.13 10.93 -3.68
C ARG A 174 17.09 10.39 -2.71
N PRO A 175 15.80 10.68 -2.95
CA PRO A 175 14.76 10.21 -2.08
C PRO A 175 14.55 8.71 -2.27
N GLY A 176 14.08 8.05 -1.24
CA GLY A 176 13.66 6.66 -1.28
C GLY A 176 12.43 6.44 -0.41
N ILE A 177 11.94 5.22 -0.42
CA ILE A 177 10.75 4.82 0.33
C ILE A 177 10.77 3.32 0.59
N VAL A 178 10.27 2.88 1.72
CA VAL A 178 9.86 1.48 1.86
C VAL A 178 8.60 1.27 1.02
N ASP A 179 8.50 0.16 0.32
CA ASP A 179 7.34 -0.13 -0.53
C ASP A 179 6.04 0.09 0.25
N PRO A 180 5.21 1.09 -0.12
CA PRO A 180 4.00 1.45 0.63
C PRO A 180 2.93 0.37 0.62
N THR A 181 3.07 -0.67 -0.22
CA THR A 181 2.23 -1.86 -0.13
C THR A 181 2.58 -2.73 1.06
N ARG A 182 3.80 -2.58 1.63
CA ARG A 182 4.39 -3.40 2.68
C ARG A 182 4.74 -2.63 3.95
N ASP A 183 4.65 -1.31 3.95
CA ASP A 183 5.08 -0.44 5.04
C ASP A 183 4.11 0.71 5.27
N ALA A 184 3.67 0.90 6.50
CA ALA A 184 2.66 1.91 6.83
C ALA A 184 3.26 3.33 6.89
N ALA A 185 4.53 3.50 7.29
CA ALA A 185 5.18 4.81 7.28
C ALA A 185 5.39 5.30 5.84
N GLY A 186 5.83 4.40 4.94
CA GLY A 186 5.92 4.68 3.51
C GLY A 186 4.56 5.05 2.91
N LEU A 187 3.51 4.30 3.26
CA LEU A 187 2.14 4.59 2.81
C LEU A 187 1.66 5.96 3.31
N SER A 188 1.83 6.27 4.59
CA SER A 188 1.42 7.54 5.19
C SER A 188 2.15 8.73 4.57
N GLY A 189 3.48 8.63 4.40
CA GLY A 189 4.26 9.65 3.72
C GLY A 189 3.83 9.88 2.28
N LEU A 190 3.48 8.81 1.56
CA LEU A 190 3.02 8.89 0.17
C LEU A 190 1.62 9.50 0.04
N LEU A 191 0.71 9.23 0.98
CA LEU A 191 -0.61 9.86 1.06
C LEU A 191 -0.48 11.37 1.29
N ALA A 192 0.37 11.80 2.23
CA ALA A 192 0.60 13.20 2.52
C ALA A 192 1.25 13.95 1.33
N LEU A 193 2.23 13.35 0.68
CA LEU A 193 2.85 13.88 -0.54
C LEU A 193 1.81 14.04 -1.66
N GLY A 194 0.95 13.04 -1.83
CA GLY A 194 -0.13 13.04 -2.82
C GLY A 194 -1.13 14.17 -2.60
N GLY A 195 -1.52 14.41 -1.35
CA GLY A 195 -2.41 15.52 -0.96
C GLY A 195 -1.81 16.90 -1.26
N ALA A 196 -0.51 17.07 -1.01
CA ALA A 196 0.18 18.35 -1.22
C ALA A 196 0.43 18.69 -2.70
N ALA A 197 0.41 17.72 -3.60
CA ALA A 197 0.68 17.95 -5.02
C ALA A 197 -0.49 18.59 -5.78
N GLY A 198 -1.73 18.49 -5.25
CA GLY A 198 -2.95 18.95 -5.92
C GLY A 198 -3.52 17.94 -6.92
N ASP A 199 -4.77 18.20 -7.37
CA ASP A 199 -5.52 17.26 -8.24
C ASP A 199 -5.67 17.74 -9.68
N ASP A 200 -5.06 18.88 -10.03
CA ASP A 200 -5.02 19.38 -11.39
C ASP A 200 -3.96 18.62 -12.24
N SER A 201 -3.90 18.94 -13.53
CA SER A 201 -2.93 18.31 -14.45
C SER A 201 -1.48 18.53 -14.03
N ALA A 202 -1.15 19.72 -13.51
CA ALA A 202 0.19 20.03 -13.03
C ALA A 202 0.53 19.23 -11.76
N GLY A 203 -0.42 19.12 -10.82
CA GLY A 203 -0.31 18.28 -9.63
C GLY A 203 -0.14 16.80 -9.97
N THR A 204 -0.89 16.29 -10.93
CA THR A 204 -0.75 14.91 -11.43
C THR A 204 0.66 14.64 -11.96
N LYS A 205 1.23 15.56 -12.76
CA LYS A 205 2.62 15.45 -13.26
C LYS A 205 3.65 15.45 -12.13
N LYS A 206 3.45 16.31 -11.11
CA LYS A 206 4.31 16.35 -9.91
C LYS A 206 4.22 15.04 -9.12
N LYS A 207 3.01 14.50 -8.92
CA LYS A 207 2.80 13.19 -8.27
C LYS A 207 3.57 12.08 -8.98
N VAL A 208 3.41 11.96 -10.29
CA VAL A 208 4.11 10.95 -11.09
C VAL A 208 5.63 11.12 -11.00
N GLY A 209 6.14 12.35 -11.09
CA GLY A 209 7.57 12.66 -10.95
C GLY A 209 8.11 12.25 -9.58
N ALA A 210 7.41 12.60 -8.50
CA ALA A 210 7.78 12.25 -7.13
C ALA A 210 7.75 10.72 -6.89
N LEU A 211 6.70 10.03 -7.36
CA LEU A 211 6.60 8.57 -7.26
C LEU A 211 7.78 7.87 -7.95
N ARG A 212 8.20 8.36 -9.11
CA ARG A 212 9.37 7.81 -9.82
C ARG A 212 10.67 8.05 -9.06
N ALA A 213 10.85 9.25 -8.52
CA ALA A 213 12.04 9.58 -7.74
C ALA A 213 12.15 8.70 -6.50
N LEU A 214 11.04 8.47 -5.79
CA LEU A 214 10.97 7.57 -4.64
C LEU A 214 11.22 6.11 -5.05
N ALA A 215 10.62 5.66 -6.15
CA ALA A 215 10.75 4.29 -6.65
C ALA A 215 12.18 3.93 -7.05
N ALA A 216 12.99 4.91 -7.48
CA ALA A 216 14.38 4.69 -7.88
C ALA A 216 15.26 4.14 -6.74
N ASN A 217 14.91 4.46 -5.48
CA ASN A 217 15.63 3.99 -4.29
C ASN A 217 14.69 3.25 -3.32
N SER A 218 13.62 2.64 -3.81
CA SER A 218 12.72 1.87 -2.95
C SER A 218 13.40 0.60 -2.41
N SER A 219 12.86 0.11 -1.30
CA SER A 219 13.18 -1.19 -0.70
C SER A 219 11.89 -1.85 -0.25
N SER A 220 11.82 -3.18 -0.29
CA SER A 220 10.68 -3.93 0.21
C SER A 220 10.70 -4.15 1.72
N ILE A 221 11.83 -3.85 2.36
CA ILE A 221 12.09 -4.05 3.80
C ILE A 221 12.66 -2.74 4.36
N ARG A 222 12.15 -2.32 5.51
CA ARG A 222 12.54 -1.06 6.19
C ARG A 222 14.02 -1.01 6.50
N ARG A 223 14.58 -2.07 7.09
CA ARG A 223 16.01 -2.17 7.41
C ARG A 223 16.87 -1.92 6.18
N ASP A 224 16.56 -2.54 5.04
CA ASP A 224 17.33 -2.41 3.81
C ASP A 224 17.27 -0.99 3.23
N LEU A 225 16.20 -0.23 3.50
CA LEU A 225 16.14 1.18 3.14
C LEU A 225 17.02 2.02 4.06
N VAL A 226 16.96 1.79 5.37
CA VAL A 226 17.75 2.51 6.38
C VAL A 226 19.25 2.32 6.14
N GLU A 227 19.68 1.13 5.73
CA GLU A 227 21.08 0.83 5.38
C GLU A 227 21.60 1.62 4.15
N LYS A 228 20.70 2.22 3.34
CA LYS A 228 21.08 3.10 2.21
C LYS A 228 21.42 4.54 2.63
N PHE A 229 21.15 4.94 3.87
CA PHE A 229 21.58 6.24 4.37
C PHE A 229 23.12 6.31 4.49
N PRO A 230 23.73 7.51 4.53
CA PRO A 230 25.17 7.66 4.58
C PRO A 230 25.80 6.92 5.77
N THR A 231 26.80 6.11 5.51
CA THR A 231 27.63 5.44 6.53
C THR A 231 28.86 6.24 6.89
N SER A 232 29.18 7.27 6.10
CA SER A 232 30.30 8.19 6.30
C SER A 232 29.94 9.61 5.83
N THR A 233 30.73 10.59 6.24
CA THR A 233 30.56 11.98 5.79
C THR A 233 30.88 12.16 4.29
N GLN A 234 31.64 11.27 3.69
CA GLN A 234 31.94 11.30 2.25
C GLN A 234 30.75 10.82 1.41
N ASP A 235 29.88 9.97 1.95
CA ASP A 235 28.77 9.37 1.22
C ASP A 235 27.52 10.26 1.20
N VAL A 236 27.49 11.37 1.94
CA VAL A 236 26.30 12.22 2.13
C VAL A 236 25.67 12.67 0.80
N THR A 237 26.48 12.87 -0.25
CA THR A 237 25.99 13.31 -1.56
C THR A 237 25.59 12.18 -2.51
N THR A 238 25.96 10.94 -2.20
CA THR A 238 25.76 9.77 -3.07
C THR A 238 24.79 8.74 -2.51
N ALA A 239 24.61 8.72 -1.20
CA ALA A 239 23.70 7.84 -0.49
C ALA A 239 22.24 8.34 -0.50
N LEU A 240 21.33 7.63 0.17
CA LEU A 240 19.96 8.04 0.37
C LEU A 240 19.90 9.37 1.11
N SER A 241 19.12 10.32 0.62
CA SER A 241 19.07 11.67 1.18
C SER A 241 17.76 12.01 1.89
N ALA A 242 16.70 11.26 1.66
CA ALA A 242 15.41 11.45 2.32
C ALA A 242 14.54 10.20 2.19
N ALA A 243 13.81 9.85 3.24
CA ALA A 243 12.77 8.81 3.20
C ALA A 243 11.69 9.08 4.26
N PRO A 244 10.40 8.80 3.95
CA PRO A 244 9.37 8.71 4.98
C PRO A 244 9.67 7.50 5.88
N LEU A 245 9.82 7.75 7.18
CA LEU A 245 10.04 6.75 8.22
C LEU A 245 9.24 7.13 9.46
N SER A 246 9.12 6.25 10.43
CA SER A 246 8.58 6.60 11.74
C SER A 246 9.57 7.45 12.55
N GLU A 247 9.06 8.20 13.52
CA GLU A 247 9.91 8.87 14.51
C GLU A 247 10.77 7.85 15.26
N GLU A 248 10.20 6.70 15.57
CA GLU A 248 10.89 5.58 16.23
C GLU A 248 12.10 5.11 15.41
N ASP A 249 11.95 4.91 14.07
CA ASP A 249 13.06 4.53 13.19
C ASP A 249 14.25 5.50 13.29
N VAL A 250 13.96 6.81 13.36
CA VAL A 250 14.99 7.84 13.49
C VAL A 250 15.65 7.81 14.88
N VAL A 251 14.85 7.60 15.93
CA VAL A 251 15.35 7.44 17.31
C VAL A 251 16.25 6.21 17.40
N ALA A 252 15.79 5.06 16.92
CA ALA A 252 16.55 3.81 16.94
C ALA A 252 17.84 3.92 16.12
N PHE A 253 17.79 4.50 14.91
CA PHE A 253 18.97 4.72 14.10
C PHE A 253 20.00 5.59 14.81
N ASN A 254 19.59 6.73 15.37
CA ASN A 254 20.48 7.66 16.05
C ASN A 254 21.04 7.10 17.37
N ALA A 255 20.32 6.18 18.03
CA ALA A 255 20.80 5.48 19.22
C ALA A 255 22.07 4.64 18.94
N THR A 256 22.27 4.20 17.69
CA THR A 256 23.50 3.51 17.26
C THR A 256 24.72 4.43 17.14
N LYS A 257 24.54 5.76 17.31
CA LYS A 257 25.57 6.79 17.17
C LYS A 257 26.28 6.77 15.81
N PRO A 258 25.53 6.82 14.70
CA PRO A 258 26.12 6.77 13.36
C PRO A 258 26.98 8.01 13.10
N PRO A 259 27.99 7.91 12.18
CA PRO A 259 28.82 9.06 11.78
C PRO A 259 28.01 10.22 11.19
N VAL A 260 26.86 9.94 10.58
CA VAL A 260 25.91 10.91 10.04
C VAL A 260 24.55 10.63 10.65
N PRO A 261 24.11 11.41 11.66
CA PRO A 261 22.80 11.21 12.26
C PRO A 261 21.67 11.65 11.31
N LEU A 262 20.49 11.10 11.51
CA LEU A 262 19.27 11.49 10.81
C LEU A 262 18.55 12.60 11.58
N ALA A 263 18.11 13.63 10.87
CA ALA A 263 17.13 14.60 11.30
C ALA A 263 15.72 14.05 11.03
N ALA A 264 14.82 14.21 12.00
CA ALA A 264 13.39 13.96 11.82
C ALA A 264 12.71 15.28 11.40
N LEU A 265 12.25 15.34 10.15
CA LEU A 265 11.55 16.53 9.65
C LEU A 265 10.04 16.31 9.79
N TYR A 266 9.41 17.03 10.72
CA TYR A 266 7.97 17.04 10.95
C TYR A 266 7.32 18.01 9.96
N LEU A 267 6.85 17.45 8.83
CA LEU A 267 6.29 18.23 7.72
C LEU A 267 4.85 18.68 8.00
N ASP A 268 4.43 19.76 7.35
CA ASP A 268 3.07 20.30 7.45
C ASP A 268 2.36 20.23 6.08
N PRO A 269 1.11 19.71 6.00
CA PRO A 269 0.39 19.01 7.05
C PRO A 269 1.07 17.71 7.49
N ALA A 270 0.89 17.33 8.77
CA ALA A 270 1.47 16.11 9.30
C ALA A 270 0.89 14.87 8.59
N PRO A 271 1.74 13.89 8.18
CA PRO A 271 1.25 12.59 7.77
C PRO A 271 0.45 11.91 8.90
N THR A 272 -0.41 10.95 8.55
CA THR A 272 -1.06 10.12 9.57
C THR A 272 0.01 9.36 10.35
N ALA A 273 0.02 9.49 11.67
CA ALA A 273 0.94 8.75 12.52
C ALA A 273 0.67 7.24 12.52
N LEU A 274 1.66 6.45 12.87
CA LEU A 274 1.49 5.04 13.19
C LEU A 274 0.83 4.95 14.57
N ASP A 275 -0.33 4.29 14.67
CA ASP A 275 -1.21 4.33 15.83
C ASP A 275 -1.31 3.03 16.63
N TYR A 276 -0.59 1.99 16.23
CA TYR A 276 -0.50 0.68 16.91
C TYR A 276 -1.83 0.19 17.51
N PRO A 277 -2.84 -0.12 16.70
CA PRO A 277 -4.15 -0.52 17.20
C PRO A 277 -4.09 -1.89 17.88
N PHE A 278 -4.75 -2.02 19.04
CA PHE A 278 -4.95 -3.31 19.71
C PHE A 278 -6.20 -3.98 19.12
N ALA A 279 -6.03 -4.94 18.25
CA ALA A 279 -7.12 -5.59 17.56
C ALA A 279 -7.34 -7.01 18.07
N ILE A 280 -8.46 -7.27 18.74
CA ILE A 280 -8.91 -8.62 19.09
C ILE A 280 -9.50 -9.22 17.82
N MET A 281 -8.99 -10.40 17.43
CA MET A 281 -9.34 -11.02 16.17
C MET A 281 -10.78 -11.54 16.17
N PRO A 282 -11.45 -11.56 15.01
CA PRO A 282 -12.76 -12.19 14.88
C PRO A 282 -12.69 -13.68 15.30
N GLU A 283 -13.79 -14.21 15.84
CA GLU A 283 -13.93 -15.62 16.18
C GLU A 283 -13.01 -16.14 17.33
N VAL A 284 -12.36 -15.24 18.07
CA VAL A 284 -11.61 -15.62 19.28
C VAL A 284 -12.57 -16.15 20.34
N ASP A 285 -12.14 -17.20 21.05
CA ASP A 285 -12.90 -17.75 22.16
C ASP A 285 -13.31 -16.67 23.18
N PRO A 286 -14.54 -16.66 23.71
CA PRO A 286 -15.01 -15.61 24.62
C PRO A 286 -14.16 -15.41 25.88
N GLN A 287 -13.53 -16.47 26.41
CA GLN A 287 -12.63 -16.35 27.57
C GLN A 287 -11.30 -15.70 27.14
N LYS A 288 -10.78 -16.03 25.98
CA LYS A 288 -9.61 -15.36 25.40
C LYS A 288 -9.90 -13.88 25.07
N ALA A 289 -11.10 -13.56 24.58
CA ALA A 289 -11.50 -12.16 24.33
C ALA A 289 -11.49 -11.34 25.62
N LYS A 290 -12.04 -11.87 26.73
CA LYS A 290 -11.96 -11.23 28.04
C LYS A 290 -10.52 -11.09 28.55
N ALA A 291 -9.67 -12.11 28.32
CA ALA A 291 -8.26 -12.03 28.68
C ALA A 291 -7.52 -10.95 27.86
N ALA A 292 -7.87 -10.79 26.57
CA ALA A 292 -7.36 -9.74 25.71
C ALA A 292 -7.78 -8.34 26.21
N GLU A 293 -9.04 -8.14 26.60
CA GLU A 293 -9.53 -6.87 27.18
C GLU A 293 -8.82 -6.54 28.52
N ALA A 294 -8.56 -7.55 29.33
CA ALA A 294 -7.81 -7.38 30.59
C ALA A 294 -6.33 -7.01 30.31
N LEU A 295 -5.69 -7.65 29.32
CA LEU A 295 -4.35 -7.29 28.88
C LEU A 295 -4.34 -5.86 28.33
N HIS A 296 -5.33 -5.48 27.50
CA HIS A 296 -5.44 -4.11 26.99
C HIS A 296 -5.53 -3.08 28.12
N THR A 297 -6.24 -3.41 29.20
CA THR A 297 -6.29 -2.57 30.40
C THR A 297 -4.91 -2.43 31.07
N ALA A 298 -4.13 -3.50 31.15
CA ALA A 298 -2.76 -3.47 31.69
C ALA A 298 -1.83 -2.62 30.80
N LEU A 299 -1.99 -2.65 29.48
CA LEU A 299 -1.24 -1.82 28.52
C LEU A 299 -1.59 -0.31 28.58
N ARG A 300 -2.60 0.09 29.38
CA ARG A 300 -2.88 1.51 29.67
C ARG A 300 -2.22 2.01 30.95
N GLY A 301 -1.50 1.15 31.65
CA GLY A 301 -0.83 1.48 32.91
C GLY A 301 0.45 2.30 32.71
N PRO A 302 0.91 3.02 33.78
CA PRO A 302 2.14 3.86 33.71
C PRO A 302 3.42 3.06 33.41
N SER A 303 3.45 1.77 33.71
CA SER A 303 4.57 0.87 33.40
C SER A 303 4.74 0.70 31.90
N PHE A 304 3.64 0.59 31.17
CA PHE A 304 3.67 0.48 29.71
C PHE A 304 4.17 1.77 29.06
N GLY A 305 3.73 2.97 29.53
CA GLY A 305 4.26 4.25 29.04
C GLY A 305 5.78 4.40 29.19
N LYS A 306 6.37 3.81 30.26
CA LYS A 306 7.83 3.75 30.41
C LYS A 306 8.47 2.78 29.43
N ALA A 307 7.83 1.64 29.20
CA ALA A 307 8.31 0.65 28.24
C ALA A 307 8.25 1.17 26.79
N LEU A 308 7.18 1.92 26.45
CA LEU A 308 7.06 2.63 25.17
C LEU A 308 8.17 3.65 24.98
N ALA A 309 8.41 4.51 25.98
CA ALA A 309 9.49 5.50 25.92
C ALA A 309 10.87 4.87 25.72
N ALA A 310 11.13 3.72 26.35
CA ALA A 310 12.37 2.95 26.15
C ALA A 310 12.47 2.33 24.76
N ALA A 311 11.34 2.03 24.12
CA ALA A 311 11.25 1.55 22.74
C ALA A 311 11.23 2.68 21.70
N GLY A 312 11.37 3.94 22.09
CA GLY A 312 11.31 5.07 21.15
C GLY A 312 9.89 5.42 20.67
N LEU A 313 8.87 4.97 21.40
CA LEU A 313 7.46 5.17 21.05
C LEU A 313 6.79 6.17 22.01
N ARG A 314 5.76 6.85 21.52
CA ARG A 314 4.91 7.76 22.28
C ARG A 314 3.71 7.01 22.87
N ASN A 315 3.10 7.62 23.90
CA ASN A 315 1.79 7.21 24.37
C ASN A 315 0.73 7.35 23.25
N PRO A 316 -0.42 6.66 23.34
CA PRO A 316 -1.45 6.71 22.30
C PRO A 316 -2.10 8.09 22.09
N ASP A 317 -1.89 9.04 22.98
CA ASP A 317 -2.30 10.45 22.86
C ASP A 317 -1.22 11.34 22.21
N GLY A 318 -0.14 10.75 21.70
CA GLY A 318 1.01 11.44 21.10
C GLY A 318 1.95 12.08 22.13
N SER A 319 1.68 11.98 23.43
CA SER A 319 2.55 12.53 24.46
C SER A 319 3.84 11.72 24.61
N ALA A 320 4.94 12.39 24.89
CA ALA A 320 6.21 11.76 25.22
C ALA A 320 6.15 11.16 26.64
N GLY A 321 6.40 9.87 26.77
CA GLY A 321 6.53 9.19 28.06
C GLY A 321 7.79 9.64 28.83
N THR A 322 7.81 9.38 30.15
CA THR A 322 8.99 9.69 30.97
C THR A 322 10.21 8.92 30.50
N GLY A 323 11.27 9.64 30.11
CA GLY A 323 12.50 9.08 29.59
C GLY A 323 12.58 9.01 28.05
N PHE A 324 11.53 9.39 27.33
CA PHE A 324 11.57 9.50 25.89
C PHE A 324 12.42 10.67 25.43
N ALA A 325 13.42 10.41 24.61
CA ALA A 325 14.28 11.44 24.02
C ALA A 325 13.74 11.83 22.64
N ALA A 326 12.84 12.82 22.62
CA ALA A 326 12.24 13.29 21.37
C ALA A 326 13.33 13.88 20.44
N PRO A 327 13.27 13.61 19.12
CA PRO A 327 14.12 14.27 18.14
C PRO A 327 13.94 15.79 18.14
N GLU A 328 14.97 16.51 17.68
CA GLU A 328 14.91 17.97 17.57
C GLU A 328 13.78 18.41 16.60
N GLY A 329 12.97 19.37 17.02
CA GLY A 329 11.81 19.84 16.28
C GLY A 329 10.55 19.00 16.46
N ALA A 330 10.60 17.98 17.32
CA ALA A 330 9.44 17.14 17.59
C ALA A 330 8.28 17.98 18.16
N PRO A 331 7.04 17.78 17.66
CA PRO A 331 5.88 18.42 18.25
C PRO A 331 5.70 17.92 19.68
N GLN A 332 5.37 18.84 20.58
CA GLN A 332 4.74 18.45 21.85
C GLN A 332 3.35 17.89 21.49
N ALA A 333 2.86 16.92 22.26
CA ALA A 333 1.51 16.41 22.06
C ALA A 333 0.56 17.60 21.92
N ALA A 334 -0.26 17.60 20.91
CA ALA A 334 -1.30 18.60 20.80
C ALA A 334 -2.15 18.49 22.07
N GLU A 335 -2.46 19.63 22.72
CA GLU A 335 -3.54 19.66 23.70
C GLU A 335 -4.72 18.94 23.07
N PRO A 336 -5.34 17.96 23.75
CA PRO A 336 -6.49 17.27 23.19
C PRO A 336 -7.49 18.36 22.86
N ALA A 337 -7.60 18.67 21.56
CA ALA A 337 -8.65 19.56 21.11
C ALA A 337 -9.94 18.93 21.63
N ALA A 338 -10.76 19.72 22.33
CA ALA A 338 -12.10 19.31 22.75
C ALA A 338 -12.98 19.15 21.51
N GLN A 339 -12.56 18.27 20.60
CA GLN A 339 -13.32 17.83 19.46
C GLN A 339 -14.28 16.78 19.97
N ALA A 340 -15.55 17.05 19.85
CA ALA A 340 -16.57 16.02 20.02
C ALA A 340 -16.13 14.81 19.18
N SER A 341 -16.05 13.63 19.81
CA SER A 341 -15.80 12.41 19.05
C SER A 341 -16.79 12.33 17.92
N PRO A 342 -16.35 12.09 16.66
CA PRO A 342 -17.25 11.99 15.54
C PRO A 342 -18.33 10.95 15.85
N ASP A 343 -19.55 11.17 15.43
CA ASP A 343 -20.58 10.14 15.53
C ASP A 343 -20.18 8.91 14.71
N ALA A 344 -20.84 7.78 14.96
CA ALA A 344 -20.49 6.52 14.29
C ALA A 344 -20.58 6.60 12.76
N ALA A 345 -21.49 7.40 12.22
CA ALA A 345 -21.67 7.60 10.78
C ALA A 345 -20.53 8.45 10.20
N GLU A 346 -20.12 9.49 10.90
CA GLU A 346 -19.03 10.38 10.51
C GLU A 346 -17.69 9.65 10.57
N ALA A 347 -17.45 8.84 11.63
CA ALA A 347 -16.27 7.98 11.76
C ALA A 347 -16.21 6.94 10.62
N ALA A 348 -17.35 6.31 10.27
CA ALA A 348 -17.42 5.36 9.16
C ALA A 348 -17.17 6.04 7.80
N ALA A 349 -17.68 7.26 7.59
CA ALA A 349 -17.44 8.03 6.37
C ALA A 349 -15.96 8.43 6.24
N LEU A 350 -15.32 8.83 7.33
CA LEU A 350 -13.88 9.14 7.36
C LEU A 350 -13.03 7.90 7.03
N ALA A 351 -13.33 6.77 7.66
CA ALA A 351 -12.65 5.50 7.39
C ALA A 351 -12.80 5.07 5.92
N ALA A 352 -14.01 5.22 5.34
CA ALA A 352 -14.25 4.91 3.93
C ALA A 352 -13.44 5.81 2.99
N ARG A 353 -13.37 7.13 3.27
CA ARG A 353 -12.53 8.07 2.49
C ARG A 353 -11.05 7.72 2.59
N TYR A 354 -10.57 7.39 3.78
CA TYR A 354 -9.18 7.02 3.99
C TYR A 354 -8.84 5.71 3.26
N THR A 355 -9.71 4.70 3.35
CA THR A 355 -9.58 3.43 2.60
C THR A 355 -9.54 3.66 1.09
N ALA A 356 -10.39 4.53 0.55
CA ALA A 356 -10.37 4.89 -0.87
C ALA A 356 -9.06 5.58 -1.27
N ALA A 357 -8.54 6.49 -0.44
CA ALA A 357 -7.26 7.16 -0.65
C ALA A 357 -6.08 6.17 -0.63
N ILE A 358 -6.07 5.22 0.32
CA ILE A 358 -5.09 4.13 0.37
C ILE A 358 -5.12 3.34 -0.94
N SER A 359 -6.28 2.86 -1.37
CA SER A 359 -6.42 2.07 -2.60
C SER A 359 -5.94 2.83 -3.83
N GLN A 360 -6.26 4.12 -3.94
CA GLN A 360 -5.82 4.98 -5.04
C GLN A 360 -4.30 5.17 -5.06
N VAL A 361 -3.69 5.42 -3.89
CA VAL A 361 -2.24 5.65 -3.78
C VAL A 361 -1.46 4.36 -4.05
N LEU A 362 -1.88 3.23 -3.48
CA LEU A 362 -1.25 1.93 -3.74
C LEU A 362 -1.38 1.52 -5.20
N GLY A 363 -2.55 1.75 -5.81
CA GLY A 363 -2.74 1.54 -7.24
C GLY A 363 -1.80 2.39 -8.10
N SER A 364 -1.64 3.66 -7.77
CA SER A 364 -0.71 4.57 -8.47
C SER A 364 0.75 4.15 -8.29
N TRP A 365 1.14 3.74 -7.08
CA TRP A 365 2.47 3.21 -6.79
C TRP A 365 2.77 1.97 -7.62
N THR A 366 1.88 0.98 -7.57
CA THR A 366 2.02 -0.26 -8.34
C THR A 366 2.12 0.01 -9.85
N ALA A 367 1.30 0.93 -10.37
CA ALA A 367 1.33 1.30 -11.78
C ALA A 367 2.67 1.90 -12.24
N ILE A 368 3.35 2.64 -11.35
CA ILE A 368 4.62 3.31 -11.66
C ILE A 368 5.82 2.39 -11.40
N THR A 369 5.75 1.53 -10.40
CA THR A 369 6.87 0.68 -9.98
C THR A 369 6.90 -0.67 -10.68
N GLN A 370 5.74 -1.24 -11.01
CA GLN A 370 5.67 -2.49 -11.77
C GLN A 370 5.72 -2.22 -13.27
N PRO A 371 6.64 -2.85 -13.99
CA PRO A 371 6.74 -2.68 -15.43
C PRO A 371 5.47 -3.18 -16.11
N GLY A 372 4.87 -2.37 -16.98
CA GLY A 372 3.70 -2.74 -17.78
C GLY A 372 4.07 -3.44 -19.08
N ARG A 373 3.21 -4.38 -19.50
CA ARG A 373 3.16 -4.92 -20.85
C ARG A 373 1.79 -4.54 -21.43
N VAL A 374 1.77 -3.55 -22.33
CA VAL A 374 0.55 -2.86 -22.77
C VAL A 374 0.38 -2.95 -24.27
N LEU A 375 -0.82 -3.36 -24.71
CA LEU A 375 -1.27 -3.13 -26.06
C LEU A 375 -2.19 -1.89 -26.07
N ALA A 376 -1.71 -0.79 -26.67
CA ALA A 376 -2.52 0.39 -26.90
C ALA A 376 -3.27 0.24 -28.24
N VAL A 377 -4.59 0.39 -28.20
CA VAL A 377 -5.49 0.17 -29.33
C VAL A 377 -6.28 1.44 -29.58
N PHE A 378 -6.11 2.06 -30.72
CA PHE A 378 -6.68 3.37 -31.02
C PHE A 378 -7.77 3.29 -32.10
N ASP A 379 -8.92 3.87 -31.78
CA ASP A 379 -10.00 4.08 -32.72
C ASP A 379 -9.54 5.07 -33.80
N VAL A 380 -9.71 4.69 -35.06
CA VAL A 380 -9.47 5.51 -36.25
C VAL A 380 -10.70 5.52 -37.16
N SER A 381 -11.89 5.32 -36.60
CA SER A 381 -13.17 5.48 -37.33
C SER A 381 -13.41 6.92 -37.78
N GLY A 382 -14.39 7.11 -38.63
CA GLY A 382 -14.70 8.43 -39.19
C GLY A 382 -15.13 9.47 -38.15
N SER A 383 -15.74 9.06 -37.03
CA SER A 383 -16.13 9.91 -35.91
C SER A 383 -14.93 10.60 -35.23
N MET A 384 -13.73 10.01 -35.32
CA MET A 384 -12.49 10.62 -34.81
C MET A 384 -12.03 11.88 -35.56
N LEU A 385 -12.64 12.21 -36.68
CA LEU A 385 -12.48 13.49 -37.42
C LEU A 385 -13.27 14.64 -36.78
N THR A 386 -14.17 14.36 -35.84
CA THR A 386 -14.99 15.36 -35.15
C THR A 386 -14.09 16.38 -34.44
N LYS A 387 -14.39 17.66 -34.65
CA LYS A 387 -13.65 18.78 -34.03
C LYS A 387 -14.01 18.93 -32.55
N VAL A 388 -13.03 19.32 -31.76
CA VAL A 388 -13.10 19.56 -30.32
C VAL A 388 -12.89 21.05 -30.05
N PRO A 389 -13.95 21.85 -29.86
CA PRO A 389 -13.83 23.31 -29.67
C PRO A 389 -12.99 23.67 -28.45
N THR A 390 -13.10 22.93 -27.36
CA THR A 390 -12.35 23.12 -26.10
C THR A 390 -10.86 22.82 -26.22
N ALA A 391 -10.44 22.15 -27.30
CA ALA A 391 -9.03 21.86 -27.62
C ALA A 391 -8.53 22.69 -28.81
N GLY A 392 -9.07 23.86 -29.05
CA GLY A 392 -8.65 24.75 -30.17
C GLY A 392 -9.03 24.22 -31.55
N ASN A 393 -10.19 23.54 -31.65
CA ASN A 393 -10.70 22.93 -32.89
C ASN A 393 -9.84 21.82 -33.48
N LEU A 394 -8.98 21.19 -32.70
CA LEU A 394 -8.33 19.94 -33.11
C LEU A 394 -9.39 18.83 -33.27
N THR A 395 -9.09 17.83 -34.08
CA THR A 395 -9.92 16.62 -34.15
C THR A 395 -9.75 15.75 -32.90
N ARG A 396 -10.71 14.87 -32.61
CA ARG A 396 -10.57 13.86 -31.55
C ARG A 396 -9.31 13.04 -31.74
N ASN A 397 -8.97 12.66 -32.99
CA ASN A 397 -7.73 11.96 -33.30
C ASN A 397 -6.49 12.76 -32.92
N GLU A 398 -6.43 14.05 -33.27
CA GLU A 398 -5.28 14.91 -32.94
C GLU A 398 -5.10 15.08 -31.42
N VAL A 399 -6.20 15.22 -30.68
CA VAL A 399 -6.18 15.27 -29.21
C VAL A 399 -5.72 13.95 -28.62
N THR A 400 -6.20 12.81 -29.16
CA THR A 400 -5.79 11.47 -28.75
C THR A 400 -4.31 11.21 -29.01
N LYS A 401 -3.80 11.59 -30.18
CA LYS A 401 -2.37 11.50 -30.54
C LYS A 401 -1.50 12.24 -29.52
N ARG A 402 -1.86 13.48 -29.16
CA ARG A 402 -1.14 14.26 -28.14
C ARG A 402 -1.12 13.57 -26.79
N ALA A 403 -2.27 13.10 -26.31
CA ALA A 403 -2.38 12.38 -25.05
C ALA A 403 -1.57 11.07 -25.06
N ALA A 404 -1.59 10.34 -26.16
CA ALA A 404 -0.84 9.08 -26.30
C ALA A 404 0.68 9.32 -26.30
N ILE A 405 1.17 10.37 -26.96
CA ILE A 405 2.59 10.74 -26.96
C ILE A 405 3.02 11.19 -25.55
N GLU A 406 2.22 12.02 -24.89
CA GLU A 406 2.47 12.42 -23.50
C GLU A 406 2.51 11.20 -22.58
N GLY A 407 1.53 10.29 -22.70
CA GLY A 407 1.50 9.05 -21.97
C GLY A 407 2.71 8.13 -22.22
N LEU A 408 3.14 8.01 -23.48
CA LEU A 408 4.34 7.23 -23.83
C LEU A 408 5.61 7.81 -23.17
N SER A 409 5.69 9.12 -22.99
CA SER A 409 6.80 9.77 -22.30
C SER A 409 6.87 9.45 -20.80
N LEU A 410 5.76 9.03 -20.22
CA LEU A 410 5.65 8.64 -18.81
C LEU A 410 6.16 7.21 -18.54
N PHE A 411 6.24 6.37 -19.54
CA PHE A 411 6.72 5.00 -19.39
C PHE A 411 8.26 4.97 -19.45
N ASP A 412 8.88 4.29 -18.49
CA ASP A 412 10.32 4.06 -18.50
C ASP A 412 10.70 2.87 -19.40
N ASP A 413 11.99 2.60 -19.51
CA ASP A 413 12.50 1.57 -20.42
C ASP A 413 12.22 0.13 -19.99
N ARG A 414 11.70 -0.08 -18.77
CA ARG A 414 11.26 -1.40 -18.29
C ARG A 414 9.93 -1.83 -18.91
N TRP A 415 9.17 -0.90 -19.50
CA TRP A 415 7.89 -1.19 -20.12
C TRP A 415 8.04 -1.86 -21.48
N ALA A 416 7.03 -2.66 -21.84
CA ALA A 416 6.83 -3.16 -23.19
C ALA A 416 5.47 -2.66 -23.71
N VAL A 417 5.48 -2.03 -24.89
CA VAL A 417 4.28 -1.40 -25.45
C VAL A 417 4.13 -1.79 -26.91
N GLY A 418 2.91 -2.06 -27.33
CA GLY A 418 2.50 -2.24 -28.72
C GLY A 418 1.43 -1.24 -29.11
N ASN A 419 1.22 -1.07 -30.41
CA ASN A 419 0.24 -0.18 -30.98
C ASN A 419 -0.58 -0.88 -32.06
N TRP A 420 -1.91 -0.89 -31.88
CA TRP A 420 -2.87 -1.23 -32.93
C TRP A 420 -3.76 -0.02 -33.21
N VAL A 421 -4.28 0.02 -34.46
CA VAL A 421 -5.38 0.92 -34.85
C VAL A 421 -6.56 0.09 -35.29
N PHE A 422 -7.78 0.59 -35.07
CA PHE A 422 -8.97 -0.14 -35.47
C PHE A 422 -10.08 0.77 -36.05
N SER A 423 -10.81 0.19 -36.98
CA SER A 423 -12.05 0.65 -37.59
C SER A 423 -12.65 -0.56 -38.32
N THR A 424 -13.75 -0.43 -39.06
CA THR A 424 -14.18 -1.53 -39.95
C THR A 424 -13.19 -1.73 -41.12
N ASP A 425 -13.01 -2.97 -41.56
CA ASP A 425 -12.24 -3.36 -42.78
C ASP A 425 -10.81 -2.75 -42.84
N MET A 426 -10.03 -2.89 -41.77
CA MET A 426 -8.65 -2.38 -41.73
C MET A 426 -7.69 -3.25 -42.55
N VAL A 427 -7.89 -4.55 -42.56
CA VAL A 427 -7.13 -5.53 -43.39
C VAL A 427 -8.09 -6.60 -43.90
N GLY A 428 -8.61 -6.45 -45.11
CA GLY A 428 -9.75 -7.22 -45.54
C GLY A 428 -10.95 -6.99 -44.63
N SER A 429 -11.63 -8.02 -44.18
CA SER A 429 -12.75 -7.93 -43.23
C SER A 429 -12.32 -7.78 -41.76
N ARG A 430 -11.00 -7.83 -41.49
CA ARG A 430 -10.47 -7.67 -40.12
C ARG A 430 -10.51 -6.21 -39.70
N PRO A 431 -11.16 -5.87 -38.56
CA PRO A 431 -11.35 -4.47 -38.17
C PRO A 431 -10.16 -3.84 -37.44
N TRP A 432 -9.04 -4.50 -37.31
CA TRP A 432 -7.81 -3.93 -36.69
C TRP A 432 -6.58 -4.18 -37.55
N LYS A 433 -5.57 -3.32 -37.31
CA LYS A 433 -4.24 -3.45 -37.90
C LYS A 433 -3.20 -3.23 -36.81
N GLU A 434 -2.28 -4.18 -36.68
CA GLU A 434 -1.07 -4.00 -35.88
C GLU A 434 -0.14 -3.03 -36.59
N GLN A 435 0.30 -1.98 -35.89
CA GLN A 435 1.32 -1.05 -36.36
C GLN A 435 2.67 -1.37 -35.72
N VAL A 436 2.67 -1.66 -34.41
CA VAL A 436 3.86 -2.05 -33.66
C VAL A 436 3.49 -3.19 -32.73
N ALA A 437 4.21 -4.31 -32.82
CA ALA A 437 4.06 -5.44 -31.90
C ALA A 437 4.52 -5.04 -30.49
N ILE A 438 3.95 -5.68 -29.44
CA ILE A 438 4.37 -5.38 -28.05
C ILE A 438 5.85 -5.68 -27.88
N SER A 439 6.67 -4.65 -27.71
CA SER A 439 8.11 -4.72 -27.62
C SER A 439 8.66 -3.86 -26.48
N PRO A 440 9.84 -4.18 -25.90
CA PRO A 440 10.48 -3.33 -24.91
C PRO A 440 10.69 -1.91 -25.43
N LEU A 441 10.41 -0.90 -24.59
CA LEU A 441 10.54 0.51 -24.99
C LEU A 441 11.99 0.92 -25.30
N THR A 442 12.98 0.20 -24.80
CA THR A 442 14.38 0.36 -25.21
C THR A 442 14.59 0.22 -26.72
N ALA A 443 13.78 -0.62 -27.39
CA ALA A 443 13.87 -0.86 -28.82
C ALA A 443 12.76 -0.16 -29.63
N ALA A 444 11.55 -0.03 -29.07
CA ALA A 444 10.36 0.35 -29.84
C ALA A 444 9.88 1.79 -29.65
N ARG A 445 10.47 2.58 -28.73
CA ARG A 445 9.98 3.93 -28.37
C ARG A 445 9.85 4.87 -29.57
N THR A 446 10.87 4.93 -30.43
CA THR A 446 10.86 5.79 -31.63
C THR A 446 9.78 5.32 -32.61
N GLN A 447 9.73 4.01 -32.92
CA GLN A 447 8.73 3.45 -33.82
C GLN A 447 7.29 3.64 -33.32
N LEU A 448 7.06 3.50 -32.00
CA LEU A 448 5.75 3.77 -31.39
C LEU A 448 5.35 5.24 -31.53
N ARG A 449 6.29 6.16 -31.30
CA ARG A 449 6.05 7.60 -31.47
C ARG A 449 5.64 7.90 -32.91
N GLU A 450 6.41 7.44 -33.88
CA GLU A 450 6.12 7.61 -35.31
C GLU A 450 4.77 6.99 -35.68
N ALA A 451 4.46 5.80 -35.21
CA ALA A 451 3.17 5.14 -35.44
C ALA A 451 1.99 5.95 -34.88
N ILE A 452 2.12 6.56 -33.70
CA ILE A 452 1.10 7.42 -33.10
C ILE A 452 0.98 8.74 -33.90
N GLU A 453 2.10 9.38 -34.24
CA GLU A 453 2.11 10.63 -35.01
C GLU A 453 1.47 10.47 -36.39
N ASN A 454 1.63 9.31 -37.01
CA ASN A 454 1.10 8.99 -38.34
C ASN A 454 -0.27 8.28 -38.30
N MET A 455 -0.95 8.24 -37.15
CA MET A 455 -2.32 7.72 -37.10
C MET A 455 -3.28 8.63 -37.88
N GLU A 456 -3.98 8.06 -38.86
CA GLU A 456 -4.96 8.78 -39.68
C GLU A 456 -6.33 8.11 -39.56
N PRO A 457 -7.40 8.85 -39.29
CA PRO A 457 -8.76 8.33 -39.29
C PRO A 457 -9.18 7.87 -40.70
N LYS A 458 -9.97 6.80 -40.74
CA LYS A 458 -10.60 6.29 -41.95
C LYS A 458 -11.96 7.00 -42.15
N PRO A 459 -12.10 7.96 -43.07
CA PRO A 459 -13.28 8.84 -43.13
C PRO A 459 -14.63 8.12 -43.30
N LYS A 460 -14.63 6.93 -43.91
CA LYS A 460 -15.82 6.09 -44.10
C LYS A 460 -15.74 4.78 -43.30
N GLY A 461 -14.91 4.75 -42.27
CA GLY A 461 -14.76 3.59 -41.39
C GLY A 461 -15.69 3.71 -40.19
N ASP A 462 -16.40 2.66 -39.89
CA ASP A 462 -17.22 2.52 -38.69
C ASP A 462 -16.41 1.87 -37.55
N THR A 463 -16.99 1.71 -36.37
CA THR A 463 -16.30 1.26 -35.16
C THR A 463 -16.38 -0.26 -35.00
N GLY A 464 -15.31 -0.98 -35.33
CA GLY A 464 -15.20 -2.43 -35.17
C GLY A 464 -14.73 -2.86 -33.77
N LEU A 465 -15.49 -2.46 -32.73
CA LEU A 465 -15.07 -2.55 -31.34
C LEU A 465 -14.96 -3.99 -30.80
N TYR A 466 -15.97 -4.82 -31.04
CA TYR A 466 -16.06 -6.14 -30.38
C TYR A 466 -14.99 -7.12 -30.84
N ASP A 467 -14.82 -7.25 -32.16
CA ASP A 467 -13.82 -8.15 -32.75
C ASP A 467 -12.41 -7.68 -32.38
N THR A 468 -12.17 -6.37 -32.40
CA THR A 468 -10.89 -5.77 -32.00
C THR A 468 -10.61 -6.02 -30.52
N THR A 469 -11.60 -5.84 -29.66
CA THR A 469 -11.47 -6.09 -28.21
C THR A 469 -11.08 -7.53 -27.92
N LEU A 470 -11.76 -8.50 -28.55
CA LEU A 470 -11.44 -9.92 -28.39
C LEU A 470 -10.03 -10.23 -28.86
N ALA A 471 -9.65 -9.76 -30.04
CA ALA A 471 -8.32 -10.02 -30.62
C ALA A 471 -7.21 -9.40 -29.78
N ALA A 472 -7.40 -8.16 -29.29
CA ALA A 472 -6.45 -7.48 -28.42
C ALA A 472 -6.26 -8.22 -27.09
N TYR A 473 -7.36 -8.68 -26.46
CA TYR A 473 -7.30 -9.48 -25.24
C TYR A 473 -6.54 -10.80 -25.47
N GLN A 474 -6.82 -11.52 -26.55
CA GLN A 474 -6.11 -12.74 -26.92
C GLN A 474 -4.61 -12.51 -27.15
N ASN A 475 -4.25 -11.46 -27.89
CA ASN A 475 -2.85 -11.12 -28.14
C ASN A 475 -2.05 -10.87 -26.84
N VAL A 476 -2.64 -10.14 -25.88
CA VAL A 476 -1.99 -9.89 -24.59
C VAL A 476 -1.94 -11.15 -23.74
N LEU A 477 -2.99 -11.99 -23.77
CA LEU A 477 -3.04 -13.25 -23.02
C LEU A 477 -2.04 -14.29 -23.56
N GLU A 478 -1.91 -14.44 -24.87
CA GLU A 478 -0.96 -15.35 -25.52
C GLU A 478 0.49 -14.99 -25.17
N GLY A 479 0.81 -13.71 -25.19
CA GLY A 479 2.15 -13.22 -24.82
C GLY A 479 2.28 -12.82 -23.35
N TRP A 480 1.44 -13.31 -22.44
CA TRP A 480 1.45 -12.92 -21.03
C TRP A 480 2.81 -13.14 -20.37
N GLN A 481 3.26 -12.17 -19.56
CA GLN A 481 4.54 -12.23 -18.87
C GLN A 481 4.34 -12.09 -17.35
N PRO A 482 4.91 -12.98 -16.53
CA PRO A 482 4.88 -12.86 -15.08
C PRO A 482 5.68 -11.62 -14.62
N GLY A 483 5.30 -11.05 -13.48
CA GLY A 483 5.96 -9.86 -12.92
C GLY A 483 5.71 -8.56 -13.70
N ARG A 484 4.78 -8.57 -14.66
CA ARG A 484 4.34 -7.39 -15.42
C ARG A 484 2.83 -7.24 -15.34
N ILE A 485 2.35 -6.00 -15.33
CA ILE A 485 0.93 -5.72 -15.53
C ILE A 485 0.61 -5.88 -17.01
N ASN A 486 -0.01 -7.01 -17.38
CA ASN A 486 -0.42 -7.29 -18.74
C ASN A 486 -1.77 -6.64 -19.01
N SER A 487 -1.86 -5.71 -19.97
CA SER A 487 -3.09 -4.94 -20.20
C SER A 487 -3.33 -4.56 -21.64
N VAL A 488 -4.62 -4.46 -21.98
CA VAL A 488 -5.11 -3.77 -23.18
C VAL A 488 -5.61 -2.41 -22.76
N LEU A 489 -5.19 -1.36 -23.45
CA LEU A 489 -5.65 0.01 -23.30
C LEU A 489 -6.30 0.44 -24.60
N LEU A 490 -7.64 0.51 -24.62
CA LEU A 490 -8.41 0.78 -25.83
C LEU A 490 -9.06 2.16 -25.75
N PHE A 491 -8.80 2.98 -26.76
CA PHE A 491 -9.37 4.31 -26.96
C PHE A 491 -10.48 4.22 -28.00
N THR A 492 -11.69 4.73 -27.70
CA THR A 492 -12.82 4.77 -28.61
C THR A 492 -13.72 5.98 -28.33
N ASP A 493 -14.37 6.49 -29.34
CA ASP A 493 -15.33 7.60 -29.23
C ASP A 493 -16.78 7.18 -29.56
N GLY A 494 -17.02 5.88 -29.83
CA GLY A 494 -18.31 5.36 -30.23
C GLY A 494 -18.66 3.99 -29.64
N VAL A 495 -19.81 3.48 -30.09
CA VAL A 495 -20.31 2.14 -29.84
C VAL A 495 -19.90 1.20 -30.99
N ASN A 496 -20.11 -0.11 -30.83
CA ASN A 496 -19.79 -1.04 -31.92
C ASN A 496 -20.73 -0.88 -33.13
N GLU A 497 -20.14 -0.65 -34.30
CA GLU A 497 -20.84 -0.45 -35.58
C GLU A 497 -20.32 -1.42 -36.65
N ASN A 498 -20.08 -2.68 -36.28
CA ASN A 498 -19.63 -3.76 -37.19
C ASN A 498 -20.69 -4.86 -37.26
N PRO A 499 -21.73 -4.70 -38.10
CA PRO A 499 -22.86 -5.66 -38.16
C PRO A 499 -22.46 -7.05 -38.64
N GLY A 500 -21.36 -7.19 -39.38
CA GLY A 500 -20.81 -8.48 -39.82
C GLY A 500 -19.90 -9.17 -38.80
N GLY A 501 -19.61 -8.53 -37.67
CA GLY A 501 -18.73 -9.01 -36.62
C GLY A 501 -19.46 -9.73 -35.49
N LEU A 502 -18.76 -9.83 -34.34
CA LEU A 502 -19.32 -10.41 -33.11
C LEU A 502 -20.49 -9.57 -32.58
N THR A 503 -21.49 -10.26 -32.04
CA THR A 503 -22.48 -9.63 -31.18
C THR A 503 -21.90 -9.40 -29.77
N ARG A 504 -22.49 -8.47 -28.99
CA ARG A 504 -22.11 -8.24 -27.60
C ARG A 504 -22.15 -9.53 -26.77
N ALA A 505 -23.20 -10.34 -26.92
CA ALA A 505 -23.34 -11.59 -26.18
C ALA A 505 -22.22 -12.58 -26.52
N GLN A 506 -21.85 -12.71 -27.79
CA GLN A 506 -20.75 -13.56 -28.23
C GLN A 506 -19.40 -13.08 -27.70
N LEU A 507 -19.13 -11.77 -27.71
CA LEU A 507 -17.92 -11.19 -27.13
C LEU A 507 -17.80 -11.52 -25.64
N LEU A 508 -18.85 -11.23 -24.86
CA LEU A 508 -18.86 -11.45 -23.41
C LEU A 508 -18.68 -12.94 -23.06
N ASP A 509 -19.30 -13.85 -23.79
CA ASP A 509 -19.14 -15.30 -23.60
C ASP A 509 -17.69 -15.75 -23.89
N LYS A 510 -17.10 -15.28 -25.00
CA LYS A 510 -15.72 -15.60 -25.38
C LYS A 510 -14.71 -15.05 -24.34
N LEU A 511 -14.88 -13.81 -23.87
CA LEU A 511 -14.00 -13.21 -22.87
C LEU A 511 -14.05 -13.96 -21.53
N LYS A 512 -15.27 -14.35 -21.08
CA LYS A 512 -15.44 -15.15 -19.86
C LYS A 512 -14.72 -16.51 -19.96
N LYS A 513 -14.76 -17.16 -21.13
CA LYS A 513 -14.06 -18.43 -21.38
C LYS A 513 -12.54 -18.29 -21.43
N LEU A 514 -12.04 -17.14 -21.87
CA LEU A 514 -10.61 -16.84 -21.95
C LEU A 514 -10.03 -16.34 -20.62
N LYS A 515 -10.88 -15.89 -19.68
CA LYS A 515 -10.43 -15.41 -18.38
C LYS A 515 -9.61 -16.49 -17.67
N ASN A 516 -8.38 -16.13 -17.29
CA ASN A 516 -7.47 -16.99 -16.55
C ASN A 516 -6.98 -16.25 -15.29
N PRO A 517 -7.36 -16.69 -14.07
CA PRO A 517 -6.89 -16.07 -12.82
C PRO A 517 -5.38 -16.12 -12.61
N GLU A 518 -4.68 -17.12 -13.17
CA GLU A 518 -3.21 -17.24 -13.08
C GLU A 518 -2.49 -16.34 -14.10
N LYS A 519 -3.19 -15.88 -15.12
CA LYS A 519 -2.69 -15.00 -16.19
C LYS A 519 -3.62 -13.80 -16.36
N PRO A 520 -3.77 -12.93 -15.36
CA PRO A 520 -4.69 -11.80 -15.43
C PRO A 520 -4.29 -10.86 -16.56
N VAL A 521 -5.26 -10.50 -17.40
CA VAL A 521 -5.13 -9.47 -18.44
C VAL A 521 -6.14 -8.38 -18.15
N ARG A 522 -5.64 -7.18 -17.91
CA ARG A 522 -6.45 -6.03 -17.58
C ARG A 522 -6.99 -5.36 -18.83
N MET A 523 -8.30 -5.11 -18.88
CA MET A 523 -8.96 -4.39 -19.98
C MET A 523 -9.33 -2.99 -19.53
N VAL A 524 -8.69 -1.97 -20.11
CA VAL A 524 -8.95 -0.57 -19.80
C VAL A 524 -9.51 0.14 -21.03
N PHE A 525 -10.65 0.79 -20.88
CA PHE A 525 -11.26 1.63 -21.91
C PHE A 525 -11.12 3.10 -21.58
N ILE A 526 -10.71 3.89 -22.56
CA ILE A 526 -10.74 5.34 -22.54
C ILE A 526 -11.76 5.80 -23.56
N GLY A 527 -12.93 6.21 -23.06
CA GLY A 527 -14.00 6.78 -23.86
C GLY A 527 -13.72 8.27 -24.16
N ILE A 528 -14.01 8.69 -25.39
CA ILE A 528 -13.73 10.04 -25.89
C ILE A 528 -15.04 10.72 -26.25
N GLY A 529 -15.46 11.72 -25.45
CA GLY A 529 -16.75 12.40 -25.61
C GLY A 529 -17.94 11.55 -25.13
N ASN A 530 -19.13 11.95 -25.54
CA ASN A 530 -20.41 11.38 -25.07
C ASN A 530 -20.98 10.29 -25.99
N GLY A 531 -20.21 9.86 -27.03
CA GLY A 531 -20.67 8.83 -27.98
C GLY A 531 -20.51 7.39 -27.50
N VAL A 532 -19.85 7.17 -26.37
CA VAL A 532 -19.55 5.85 -25.82
C VAL A 532 -20.64 5.36 -24.87
N ASP A 533 -20.95 4.06 -24.92
CA ASP A 533 -21.84 3.42 -23.92
C ASP A 533 -21.00 2.89 -22.74
N ARG A 534 -21.05 3.63 -21.61
CA ARG A 534 -20.38 3.22 -20.36
C ARG A 534 -20.83 1.84 -19.88
N ASN A 535 -22.09 1.48 -20.01
CA ASN A 535 -22.63 0.20 -19.54
C ASN A 535 -22.10 -0.96 -20.39
N GLU A 536 -21.97 -0.74 -21.70
CA GLU A 536 -21.37 -1.69 -22.61
C GLU A 536 -19.90 -1.97 -22.26
N LEU A 537 -19.09 -0.92 -22.14
CA LEU A 537 -17.67 -1.03 -21.80
C LEU A 537 -17.46 -1.65 -20.41
N THR A 538 -18.32 -1.29 -19.45
CA THR A 538 -18.30 -1.88 -18.09
C THR A 538 -18.64 -3.38 -18.12
N ALA A 539 -19.57 -3.81 -18.96
CA ALA A 539 -19.88 -5.22 -19.11
C ALA A 539 -18.71 -6.02 -19.68
N ILE A 540 -17.94 -5.43 -20.59
CA ILE A 540 -16.74 -6.04 -21.17
C ILE A 540 -15.65 -6.17 -20.08
N THR A 541 -15.36 -5.13 -19.30
CA THR A 541 -14.36 -5.20 -18.22
C THR A 541 -14.74 -6.21 -17.14
N LYS A 542 -16.02 -6.31 -16.79
CA LYS A 542 -16.51 -7.35 -15.85
C LYS A 542 -16.31 -8.77 -16.40
N ALA A 543 -16.46 -8.97 -17.71
CA ALA A 543 -16.28 -10.28 -18.33
C ALA A 543 -14.81 -10.74 -18.30
N THR A 544 -13.84 -9.82 -18.37
CA THR A 544 -12.41 -10.11 -18.24
C THR A 544 -11.96 -10.27 -16.79
N GLY A 545 -12.72 -9.71 -15.83
CA GLY A 545 -12.50 -9.83 -14.40
C GLY A 545 -11.63 -8.73 -13.80
N ASP A 546 -10.85 -8.00 -14.60
CA ASP A 546 -10.06 -6.84 -14.16
C ASP A 546 -10.07 -5.76 -15.24
N GLY A 547 -10.15 -4.50 -14.83
CA GLY A 547 -10.10 -3.37 -15.75
C GLY A 547 -10.86 -2.15 -15.26
N GLY A 548 -11.02 -1.18 -16.15
CA GLY A 548 -11.72 0.07 -15.84
C GLY A 548 -12.24 0.78 -17.09
N VAL A 549 -13.25 1.60 -16.89
CA VAL A 549 -13.84 2.47 -17.93
C VAL A 549 -13.71 3.92 -17.50
N TYR A 550 -12.95 4.69 -18.27
CA TYR A 550 -12.65 6.09 -18.03
C TYR A 550 -13.18 6.89 -19.22
N ILE A 551 -14.07 7.85 -19.00
CA ILE A 551 -14.67 8.64 -20.07
C ILE A 551 -14.23 10.09 -19.93
N ALA A 552 -13.59 10.62 -20.98
CA ALA A 552 -13.35 12.03 -21.17
C ALA A 552 -14.58 12.64 -21.87
N GLU A 553 -15.57 13.10 -21.10
CA GLU A 553 -16.77 13.78 -21.65
C GLU A 553 -16.36 14.99 -22.48
N ASP A 554 -15.38 15.76 -22.01
CA ASP A 554 -14.64 16.73 -22.80
C ASP A 554 -13.36 16.08 -23.35
N PRO A 555 -13.26 15.81 -24.66
CA PRO A 555 -12.09 15.19 -25.26
C PRO A 555 -10.77 15.92 -24.99
N ALA A 556 -10.81 17.24 -24.71
CA ALA A 556 -9.60 18.01 -24.34
C ALA A 556 -8.93 17.48 -23.07
N LYS A 557 -9.66 16.76 -22.21
CA LYS A 557 -9.17 16.18 -20.94
C LYS A 557 -8.67 14.74 -21.06
N ILE A 558 -8.55 14.19 -22.26
CA ILE A 558 -8.15 12.80 -22.46
C ILE A 558 -6.78 12.49 -21.85
N GLY A 559 -5.85 13.45 -21.81
CA GLY A 559 -4.55 13.30 -21.16
C GLY A 559 -4.67 13.06 -19.65
N ASP A 560 -5.52 13.82 -18.96
CA ASP A 560 -5.76 13.66 -17.52
C ASP A 560 -6.48 12.34 -17.23
N ILE A 561 -7.41 11.95 -18.09
CA ILE A 561 -8.12 10.66 -18.00
C ILE A 561 -7.16 9.50 -18.22
N PHE A 562 -6.26 9.60 -19.17
CA PHE A 562 -5.22 8.60 -19.43
C PHE A 562 -4.29 8.41 -18.22
N LEU A 563 -3.85 9.53 -17.60
CA LEU A 563 -3.04 9.48 -16.39
C LEU A 563 -3.76 8.79 -15.23
N ARG A 564 -5.06 9.08 -15.04
CA ARG A 564 -5.89 8.40 -14.04
C ARG A 564 -6.04 6.91 -14.35
N ALA A 565 -6.24 6.54 -15.61
CA ALA A 565 -6.37 5.15 -16.04
C ALA A 565 -5.07 4.34 -15.80
N ILE A 566 -3.90 4.96 -15.97
CA ILE A 566 -2.61 4.36 -15.64
C ILE A 566 -2.42 4.28 -14.11
N GLY A 567 -2.76 5.34 -13.38
CA GLY A 567 -2.59 5.43 -11.93
C GLY A 567 -3.54 4.51 -11.14
N SER A 568 -4.70 4.14 -11.71
CA SER A 568 -5.68 3.26 -11.07
C SER A 568 -5.40 1.76 -11.27
N ARG A 569 -4.25 1.39 -11.81
CA ARG A 569 -3.83 0.00 -11.96
C ARG A 569 -3.54 -0.58 -10.57
N SER A 570 -4.54 -1.13 -9.89
CA SER A 570 -4.31 -2.04 -8.78
C SER A 570 -3.72 -3.33 -9.35
N GLY A 571 -2.56 -3.73 -8.86
CA GLY A 571 -2.05 -5.07 -9.12
C GLY A 571 -3.04 -6.08 -8.52
N ALA A 572 -3.39 -7.09 -9.29
CA ALA A 572 -4.11 -8.24 -8.77
C ALA A 572 -3.19 -9.03 -7.83
#